data_2c413525db95913328574cff2141abf4
#
_entry.id   2c413525db95913328574cff2141abf4
#
_cell.length_a   1.000
_cell.length_b   1.000
_cell.length_c   1.000
_cell.angle_alpha   90.00
_cell.angle_beta   90.00
_cell.angle_gamma   90.00
#
_symmetry.space_group_name_H-M   'P 1'
#
loop_
_entity.id
_entity.type
_entity.pdbx_description
1 polymer ?
#
loop_
_entity_poly.entity_id
_entity_poly.type
_entity_poly.pdbx_seq_one_letter_code
_entity_poly.pdbx_strand_id
1 'polypeptide(L)'
;LGDRLGLPVCVHTTDPPEKTSEIVRRLRPGDIYSHLYHNKGMTILDEMGRVFPEFYEARKRGVLLEVGNGRMNFSFPVAEQALRQGLYPDIISSDATARTFAGVPDMKDLAFVMSKFWNMGMELSQILYSVTSAPARCLGLKNREDGRIKIGDEADLTALRAVKQETVFKDSEGNRRSGDRLLVPEMTILDGKIVYFQGWPEFLA
;
A
#
# COMPACT_ATOMS: atom_id res chain seq x y z
N LEU A 1 22.94 8.50 6.13
CA LEU A 1 22.91 8.83 4.69
C LEU A 1 21.79 9.83 4.41
N GLY A 2 20.56 9.56 4.83
CA GLY A 2 19.40 10.45 4.63
C GLY A 2 19.67 11.88 5.12
N ASP A 3 20.24 12.06 6.33
CA ASP A 3 20.57 13.39 6.87
C ASP A 3 21.55 14.15 5.98
N ARG A 4 22.55 13.45 5.44
CA ARG A 4 23.56 14.06 4.56
C ARG A 4 23.01 14.49 3.21
N LEU A 5 21.98 13.83 2.73
CA LEU A 5 21.36 14.07 1.42
C LEU A 5 20.08 14.89 1.52
N GLY A 6 19.53 15.09 2.71
CA GLY A 6 18.23 15.74 2.91
C GLY A 6 17.07 14.95 2.30
N LEU A 7 17.22 13.63 2.17
CA LEU A 7 16.21 12.76 1.55
C LEU A 7 15.61 11.79 2.57
N PRO A 8 14.33 11.37 2.40
CA PRO A 8 13.76 10.29 3.18
C PRO A 8 14.47 8.98 2.86
N VAL A 9 14.46 8.07 3.84
CA VAL A 9 15.00 6.71 3.71
C VAL A 9 13.82 5.74 3.71
N CYS A 10 13.77 4.85 2.73
CA CYS A 10 12.84 3.72 2.72
C CYS A 10 13.58 2.47 3.18
N VAL A 11 13.12 1.84 4.26
CA VAL A 11 13.77 0.67 4.85
C VAL A 11 12.95 -0.58 4.55
N HIS A 12 13.53 -1.52 3.82
CA HIS A 12 12.98 -2.87 3.63
C HIS A 12 13.09 -3.65 4.95
N THR A 13 11.98 -4.14 5.47
CA THR A 13 11.94 -4.74 6.82
C THR A 13 11.54 -6.22 6.85
N THR A 14 11.40 -6.87 5.72
CA THR A 14 11.10 -8.31 5.67
C THR A 14 12.31 -9.12 6.13
N ASP A 15 12.12 -9.99 7.13
CA ASP A 15 13.18 -10.77 7.79
C ASP A 15 14.35 -9.90 8.29
N PRO A 16 14.08 -8.92 9.16
CA PRO A 16 15.09 -7.97 9.59
C PRO A 16 16.09 -8.62 10.55
N PRO A 17 17.37 -8.20 10.53
CA PRO A 17 18.40 -8.71 11.44
C PRO A 17 18.26 -8.18 12.88
N GLU A 18 17.42 -7.15 13.07
CA GLU A 18 17.16 -6.51 14.36
C GLU A 18 15.67 -6.50 14.69
N LYS A 19 15.32 -6.22 15.93
CA LYS A 19 13.92 -6.03 16.34
C LYS A 19 13.29 -4.89 15.54
N THR A 20 12.11 -5.14 14.99
CA THR A 20 11.35 -4.14 14.22
C THR A 20 11.08 -2.87 15.00
N SER A 21 10.84 -3.01 16.33
CA SER A 21 10.68 -1.88 17.26
C SER A 21 11.93 -0.99 17.33
N GLU A 22 13.13 -1.56 17.27
CA GLU A 22 14.39 -0.80 17.26
C GLU A 22 14.62 -0.10 15.91
N ILE A 23 14.27 -0.78 14.81
CA ILE A 23 14.36 -0.20 13.47
C ILE A 23 13.44 1.02 13.36
N VAL A 24 12.16 0.88 13.69
CA VAL A 24 11.17 1.95 13.56
C VAL A 24 11.48 3.14 14.48
N ARG A 25 12.09 2.89 15.65
CA ARG A 25 12.52 3.93 16.59
C ARG A 25 13.58 4.86 16.00
N ARG A 26 14.47 4.34 15.15
CA ARG A 26 15.56 5.11 14.51
C ARG A 26 15.12 5.91 13.29
N LEU A 27 13.93 5.65 12.76
CA LEU A 27 13.42 6.36 11.59
C LEU A 27 13.01 7.79 11.95
N ARG A 28 13.28 8.71 11.03
CA ARG A 28 13.01 10.15 11.15
C ARG A 28 11.64 10.48 10.56
N PRO A 29 11.09 11.64 10.87
CA PRO A 29 9.94 12.17 10.12
C PRO A 29 10.19 12.15 8.61
N GLY A 30 9.23 11.58 7.86
CA GLY A 30 9.34 11.39 6.41
C GLY A 30 10.02 10.11 5.95
N ASP A 31 10.76 9.41 6.83
CA ASP A 31 11.28 8.09 6.49
C ASP A 31 10.15 7.05 6.38
N ILE A 32 10.38 5.98 5.63
CA ILE A 32 9.38 4.96 5.31
C ILE A 32 9.81 3.62 5.91
N TYR A 33 8.92 3.02 6.69
CA TYR A 33 8.99 1.62 7.12
C TYR A 33 8.21 0.77 6.12
N SER A 34 8.91 0.05 5.23
CA SER A 34 8.30 -0.74 4.15
C SER A 34 8.07 -2.19 4.57
N HIS A 35 7.04 -2.82 3.98
CA HIS A 35 6.58 -4.17 4.28
C HIS A 35 6.01 -4.33 5.70
N LEU A 36 5.15 -3.39 6.07
CA LEU A 36 4.57 -3.30 7.42
C LEU A 36 3.98 -4.64 7.92
N TYR A 37 3.33 -5.40 7.03
CA TYR A 37 2.57 -6.59 7.42
C TYR A 37 3.22 -7.92 7.00
N HIS A 38 4.55 -7.94 6.87
CA HIS A 38 5.26 -9.20 6.62
C HIS A 38 5.21 -10.13 7.83
N ASN A 39 5.48 -11.42 7.61
CA ASN A 39 5.53 -12.46 8.64
C ASN A 39 6.88 -13.21 8.70
N LYS A 40 7.92 -12.64 8.09
CA LYS A 40 9.25 -13.23 8.08
C LYS A 40 10.10 -12.65 9.21
N GLY A 41 10.74 -13.54 10.00
CA GLY A 41 11.53 -13.10 11.13
C GLY A 41 10.70 -12.34 12.18
N MET A 42 11.25 -11.26 12.70
CA MET A 42 10.59 -10.41 13.68
C MET A 42 9.59 -9.46 13.01
N THR A 43 8.32 -9.59 13.37
CA THR A 43 7.22 -8.76 12.84
C THR A 43 6.99 -7.50 13.69
N ILE A 44 5.97 -6.74 13.36
CA ILE A 44 5.50 -5.58 14.15
C ILE A 44 4.74 -5.98 15.42
N LEU A 45 4.49 -7.29 15.62
CA LEU A 45 3.74 -7.83 16.75
C LEU A 45 4.67 -8.50 17.75
N ASP A 46 4.34 -8.38 19.03
CA ASP A 46 4.95 -9.15 20.10
C ASP A 46 4.40 -10.59 20.15
N GLU A 47 4.92 -11.42 21.06
CA GLU A 47 4.51 -12.82 21.24
C GLU A 47 3.03 -13.00 21.63
N MET A 48 2.39 -11.94 22.14
CA MET A 48 0.96 -11.90 22.48
C MET A 48 0.09 -11.36 21.34
N GLY A 49 0.67 -11.07 20.16
CA GLY A 49 -0.02 -10.50 19.00
C GLY A 49 -0.34 -9.01 19.16
N ARG A 50 0.33 -8.30 20.07
CA ARG A 50 0.14 -6.84 20.25
C ARG A 50 1.16 -6.09 19.41
N VAL A 51 0.72 -5.01 18.78
CA VAL A 51 1.61 -4.10 18.06
C VAL A 51 2.56 -3.44 19.05
N PHE A 52 3.86 -3.42 18.73
CA PHE A 52 4.83 -2.69 19.54
C PHE A 52 4.49 -1.20 19.60
N PRO A 53 4.46 -0.57 20.82
CA PRO A 53 4.09 0.84 20.99
C PRO A 53 4.92 1.79 20.12
N GLU A 54 6.15 1.42 19.81
CA GLU A 54 7.08 2.19 18.99
C GLU A 54 6.55 2.53 17.58
N PHE A 55 5.66 1.69 17.02
CA PHE A 55 5.03 1.97 15.73
C PHE A 55 4.05 3.13 15.81
N TYR A 56 3.27 3.23 16.89
CA TYR A 56 2.38 4.37 17.10
C TYR A 56 3.17 5.66 17.35
N GLU A 57 4.24 5.57 18.15
CA GLU A 57 5.11 6.72 18.43
C GLU A 57 5.86 7.18 17.16
N ALA A 58 6.34 6.26 16.35
CA ALA A 58 7.00 6.58 15.09
C ALA A 58 6.04 7.28 14.13
N ARG A 59 4.81 6.78 14.01
CA ARG A 59 3.77 7.40 13.18
C ARG A 59 3.42 8.82 13.65
N LYS A 60 3.30 9.04 14.98
CA LYS A 60 3.12 10.39 15.56
C LYS A 60 4.28 11.34 15.22
N ARG A 61 5.50 10.81 15.13
CA ARG A 61 6.68 11.59 14.72
C ARG A 61 6.71 11.90 13.22
N GLY A 62 5.86 11.27 12.41
CA GLY A 62 5.80 11.44 10.96
C GLY A 62 6.59 10.40 10.17
N VAL A 63 6.93 9.26 10.76
CA VAL A 63 7.38 8.08 10.01
C VAL A 63 6.19 7.50 9.26
N LEU A 64 6.38 7.15 8.00
CA LEU A 64 5.35 6.57 7.15
C LEU A 64 5.42 5.04 7.17
N LEU A 65 4.27 4.41 7.35
CA LEU A 65 4.13 2.96 7.36
C LEU A 65 3.58 2.49 6.02
N GLU A 66 4.37 1.70 5.28
CA GLU A 66 4.05 1.28 3.93
C GLU A 66 3.81 -0.21 3.83
N VAL A 67 2.78 -0.59 3.07
CA VAL A 67 2.38 -2.00 2.90
C VAL A 67 3.42 -2.80 2.12
N GLY A 68 3.82 -2.32 0.94
CA GLY A 68 4.71 -3.09 0.06
C GLY A 68 4.20 -4.52 -0.12
N ASN A 69 2.99 -4.72 -0.68
CA ASN A 69 2.29 -6.01 -0.63
C ASN A 69 3.14 -7.18 -1.14
N GLY A 70 3.79 -7.02 -2.29
CA GLY A 70 4.71 -7.97 -2.88
C GLY A 70 4.23 -9.43 -2.89
N ARG A 71 5.13 -10.32 -3.25
CA ARG A 71 4.88 -11.75 -3.22
C ARG A 71 5.08 -12.35 -1.82
N MET A 72 6.03 -11.80 -1.04
CA MET A 72 6.53 -12.39 0.20
C MET A 72 6.25 -11.54 1.45
N ASN A 73 5.63 -10.38 1.28
CA ASN A 73 5.71 -9.31 2.26
C ASN A 73 4.36 -8.96 2.91
N PHE A 74 3.34 -9.79 2.70
CA PHE A 74 2.02 -9.57 3.28
C PHE A 74 1.47 -10.83 3.95
N SER A 75 1.02 -10.69 5.20
CA SER A 75 0.38 -11.73 5.99
C SER A 75 -0.95 -11.23 6.53
N PHE A 76 -2.03 -11.97 6.28
CA PHE A 76 -3.36 -11.65 6.85
C PHE A 76 -3.35 -11.65 8.37
N PRO A 77 -2.79 -12.68 9.06
CA PRO A 77 -2.73 -12.67 10.52
C PRO A 77 -2.09 -11.41 11.11
N VAL A 78 -0.95 -10.96 10.54
CA VAL A 78 -0.26 -9.76 11.01
C VAL A 78 -1.09 -8.51 10.72
N ALA A 79 -1.58 -8.36 9.49
CA ALA A 79 -2.36 -7.19 9.07
C ALA A 79 -3.67 -7.05 9.87
N GLU A 80 -4.43 -8.15 10.02
CA GLU A 80 -5.68 -8.15 10.78
C GLU A 80 -5.47 -7.80 12.25
N GLN A 81 -4.40 -8.31 12.87
CA GLN A 81 -4.06 -7.96 14.24
C GLN A 81 -3.71 -6.48 14.37
N ALA A 82 -2.92 -5.95 13.46
CA ALA A 82 -2.53 -4.53 13.46
C ALA A 82 -3.73 -3.61 13.24
N LEU A 83 -4.58 -3.92 12.23
CA LEU A 83 -5.77 -3.12 11.93
C LEU A 83 -6.75 -3.10 13.10
N ARG A 84 -7.00 -4.25 13.76
CA ARG A 84 -7.86 -4.30 14.98
C ARG A 84 -7.33 -3.44 16.12
N GLN A 85 -6.03 -3.22 16.19
CA GLN A 85 -5.38 -2.36 17.18
C GLN A 85 -5.21 -0.92 16.71
N GLY A 86 -5.78 -0.56 15.55
CA GLY A 86 -5.76 0.81 15.01
C GLY A 86 -4.47 1.20 14.31
N LEU A 87 -3.57 0.25 14.03
CA LEU A 87 -2.39 0.51 13.23
C LEU A 87 -2.70 0.29 11.75
N TYR A 88 -3.15 1.36 11.09
CA TYR A 88 -3.40 1.41 9.66
C TYR A 88 -2.14 1.83 8.89
N PRO A 89 -1.95 1.38 7.64
CA PRO A 89 -0.85 1.84 6.81
C PRO A 89 -1.10 3.29 6.36
N ASP A 90 -0.03 4.04 6.20
CA ASP A 90 -0.07 5.38 5.60
C ASP A 90 -0.02 5.31 4.08
N ILE A 91 0.71 4.33 3.53
CA ILE A 91 0.86 4.09 2.10
C ILE A 91 0.51 2.64 1.77
N ILE A 92 -0.35 2.44 0.78
CA ILE A 92 -0.64 1.14 0.19
C ILE A 92 0.04 1.07 -1.17
N SER A 93 0.96 0.12 -1.33
CA SER A 93 1.69 -0.12 -2.57
C SER A 93 1.65 -1.60 -2.95
N SER A 94 1.84 -1.89 -4.23
CA SER A 94 1.77 -3.25 -4.76
C SER A 94 3.08 -4.02 -4.63
N ASP A 95 4.22 -3.34 -4.61
CA ASP A 95 5.55 -3.97 -4.77
C ASP A 95 5.59 -4.91 -6.00
N ALA A 96 4.97 -4.43 -7.10
CA ALA A 96 4.86 -5.20 -8.32
C ALA A 96 6.21 -5.27 -9.05
N THR A 97 6.60 -6.47 -9.41
CA THR A 97 7.77 -6.76 -10.25
C THR A 97 7.32 -7.53 -11.50
N ALA A 98 8.13 -7.55 -12.55
CA ALA A 98 7.83 -8.35 -13.74
C ALA A 98 7.52 -9.82 -13.39
N ARG A 99 8.21 -10.36 -12.40
CA ARG A 99 8.00 -11.73 -11.93
C ARG A 99 6.67 -11.93 -11.19
N THR A 100 6.22 -10.94 -10.42
CA THR A 100 4.95 -11.01 -9.70
C THR A 100 3.76 -10.72 -10.61
N PHE A 101 3.95 -9.86 -11.60
CA PHE A 101 2.91 -9.49 -12.56
C PHE A 101 2.60 -10.61 -13.56
N ALA A 102 3.60 -11.36 -14.01
CA ALA A 102 3.47 -12.39 -15.03
C ALA A 102 3.07 -13.79 -14.52
N GLY A 103 3.14 -14.06 -13.21
CA GLY A 103 3.07 -15.44 -12.73
C GLY A 103 2.36 -15.69 -11.41
N VAL A 104 1.79 -14.67 -10.76
CA VAL A 104 1.13 -14.87 -9.46
C VAL A 104 -0.32 -14.44 -9.55
N PRO A 105 -1.29 -15.38 -9.49
CA PRO A 105 -2.71 -15.07 -9.57
C PRO A 105 -3.23 -14.11 -8.47
N ASP A 106 -2.44 -13.90 -7.43
CA ASP A 106 -2.85 -13.29 -6.18
C ASP A 106 -2.46 -11.81 -6.02
N MET A 107 -1.75 -11.26 -7.01
CA MET A 107 -1.46 -9.84 -7.11
C MET A 107 -1.62 -9.37 -8.56
N LYS A 108 -2.83 -8.95 -8.90
CA LYS A 108 -3.16 -8.52 -10.27
C LYS A 108 -2.62 -7.10 -10.55
N ASP A 109 -2.97 -6.16 -9.68
CA ASP A 109 -2.65 -4.73 -9.77
C ASP A 109 -2.84 -4.03 -8.42
N LEU A 110 -2.61 -2.72 -8.37
CA LEU A 110 -2.80 -1.93 -7.15
C LEU A 110 -4.28 -1.90 -6.72
N ALA A 111 -5.23 -1.87 -7.66
CA ALA A 111 -6.66 -1.87 -7.33
C ALA A 111 -7.09 -3.17 -6.64
N PHE A 112 -6.46 -4.29 -7.01
CA PHE A 112 -6.66 -5.57 -6.31
C PHE A 112 -6.13 -5.53 -4.87
N VAL A 113 -4.97 -4.92 -4.64
CA VAL A 113 -4.43 -4.70 -3.29
C VAL A 113 -5.34 -3.76 -2.49
N MET A 114 -5.82 -2.67 -3.08
CA MET A 114 -6.81 -1.78 -2.47
C MET A 114 -8.08 -2.53 -2.05
N SER A 115 -8.59 -3.39 -2.93
CA SER A 115 -9.76 -4.23 -2.67
C SER A 115 -9.56 -5.18 -1.49
N LYS A 116 -8.36 -5.72 -1.33
CA LYS A 116 -7.97 -6.54 -0.17
C LYS A 116 -8.17 -5.75 1.13
N PHE A 117 -7.64 -4.54 1.23
CA PHE A 117 -7.78 -3.69 2.41
C PHE A 117 -9.23 -3.23 2.64
N TRP A 118 -9.99 -3.00 1.57
CA TRP A 118 -11.41 -2.68 1.68
C TRP A 118 -12.23 -3.82 2.30
N ASN A 119 -11.93 -5.07 1.93
CA ASN A 119 -12.54 -6.24 2.54
C ASN A 119 -12.02 -6.57 3.96
N MET A 120 -10.87 -6.02 4.33
CA MET A 120 -10.34 -6.07 5.70
C MET A 120 -10.90 -4.97 6.61
N GLY A 121 -11.82 -4.14 6.12
CA GLY A 121 -12.55 -3.15 6.91
C GLY A 121 -11.97 -1.73 6.88
N MET A 122 -10.97 -1.43 6.06
CA MET A 122 -10.54 -0.05 5.84
C MET A 122 -11.61 0.72 5.04
N GLU A 123 -11.81 1.98 5.40
CA GLU A 123 -12.70 2.86 4.65
C GLU A 123 -12.11 3.21 3.28
N LEU A 124 -12.96 3.25 2.24
CA LEU A 124 -12.51 3.51 0.87
C LEU A 124 -11.77 4.85 0.75
N SER A 125 -12.22 5.87 1.46
CA SER A 125 -11.56 7.19 1.49
C SER A 125 -10.14 7.13 2.05
N GLN A 126 -9.90 6.31 3.08
CA GLN A 126 -8.57 6.07 3.64
C GLN A 126 -7.68 5.34 2.65
N ILE A 127 -8.22 4.31 1.97
CA ILE A 127 -7.50 3.56 0.94
C ILE A 127 -7.11 4.47 -0.22
N LEU A 128 -8.05 5.29 -0.72
CA LEU A 128 -7.75 6.25 -1.80
C LEU A 128 -6.67 7.24 -1.38
N TYR A 129 -6.76 7.79 -0.16
CA TYR A 129 -5.70 8.66 0.38
C TYR A 129 -4.34 7.97 0.40
N SER A 130 -4.29 6.70 0.84
CA SER A 130 -3.04 5.93 0.96
C SER A 130 -2.39 5.55 -0.38
N VAL A 131 -3.12 5.64 -1.50
CA VAL A 131 -2.58 5.37 -2.84
C VAL A 131 -2.41 6.63 -3.71
N THR A 132 -2.82 7.79 -3.21
CA THR A 132 -2.75 9.08 -3.94
C THR A 132 -2.02 10.15 -3.15
N SER A 133 -2.72 10.83 -2.25
CA SER A 133 -2.19 12.00 -1.53
C SER A 133 -1.02 11.65 -0.61
N ALA A 134 -1.05 10.51 0.08
CA ALA A 134 0.03 10.13 0.98
C ALA A 134 1.35 9.90 0.24
N PRO A 135 1.41 9.06 -0.83
CA PRO A 135 2.64 8.90 -1.59
C PRO A 135 3.05 10.18 -2.34
N ALA A 136 2.11 11.00 -2.83
CA ALA A 136 2.44 12.26 -3.48
C ALA A 136 3.16 13.24 -2.53
N ARG A 137 2.68 13.34 -1.28
CA ARG A 137 3.34 14.13 -0.22
C ARG A 137 4.72 13.57 0.12
N CYS A 138 4.82 12.26 0.27
CA CYS A 138 6.08 11.59 0.58
C CYS A 138 7.16 11.87 -0.49
N LEU A 139 6.75 11.88 -1.75
CA LEU A 139 7.63 12.12 -2.90
C LEU A 139 7.81 13.62 -3.23
N GLY A 140 7.14 14.52 -2.50
CA GLY A 140 7.19 15.95 -2.75
C GLY A 140 6.62 16.35 -4.12
N LEU A 141 5.64 15.62 -4.63
CA LEU A 141 4.99 15.90 -5.91
C LEU A 141 4.06 17.10 -5.75
N LYS A 142 4.60 18.30 -5.96
CA LYS A 142 3.85 19.56 -5.90
C LYS A 142 2.62 19.50 -6.81
N ASN A 143 1.54 20.12 -6.36
CA ASN A 143 0.21 20.16 -7.02
C ASN A 143 -0.58 18.83 -7.02
N ARG A 144 -0.04 17.74 -6.45
CA ARG A 144 -0.73 16.43 -6.34
C ARG A 144 -0.97 15.99 -4.89
N GLU A 145 -0.45 16.74 -3.93
CA GLU A 145 -0.44 16.37 -2.51
C GLU A 145 -1.83 16.37 -1.85
N ASP A 146 -2.78 17.12 -2.39
CA ASP A 146 -4.14 17.18 -1.87
C ASP A 146 -5.08 16.14 -2.49
N GLY A 147 -4.63 15.43 -3.54
CA GLY A 147 -5.41 14.39 -4.24
C GLY A 147 -6.69 14.91 -4.91
N ARG A 148 -6.80 16.22 -5.11
CA ARG A 148 -7.96 16.85 -5.72
C ARG A 148 -7.77 17.00 -7.22
N ILE A 149 -8.87 16.89 -7.95
CA ILE A 149 -8.93 17.17 -9.38
C ILE A 149 -9.31 18.65 -9.53
N LYS A 150 -8.42 19.45 -10.12
CA LYS A 150 -8.64 20.88 -10.37
C LYS A 150 -8.50 21.18 -11.85
N ILE A 151 -9.25 22.15 -12.34
CA ILE A 151 -9.11 22.64 -13.70
C ILE A 151 -7.72 23.29 -13.85
N GLY A 152 -6.97 22.85 -14.86
CA GLY A 152 -5.62 23.33 -15.13
C GLY A 152 -4.50 22.45 -14.58
N ASP A 153 -4.82 21.44 -13.75
CA ASP A 153 -3.85 20.44 -13.33
C ASP A 153 -3.54 19.45 -14.44
N GLU A 154 -2.38 18.79 -14.37
CA GLU A 154 -2.05 17.67 -15.24
C GLU A 154 -3.06 16.53 -15.05
N ALA A 155 -3.56 16.00 -16.15
CA ALA A 155 -4.56 14.95 -16.13
C ALA A 155 -3.89 13.56 -15.98
N ASP A 156 -3.52 13.21 -14.75
CA ASP A 156 -3.12 11.87 -14.35
C ASP A 156 -4.23 11.27 -13.49
N LEU A 157 -5.09 10.50 -14.13
CA LEU A 157 -6.35 10.05 -13.54
C LEU A 157 -6.53 8.54 -13.74
N THR A 158 -7.11 7.88 -12.74
CA THR A 158 -7.58 6.50 -12.88
C THR A 158 -9.05 6.43 -12.48
N ALA A 159 -9.90 5.97 -13.40
CA ALA A 159 -11.28 5.65 -13.11
C ALA A 159 -11.36 4.22 -12.59
N LEU A 160 -11.94 4.06 -11.41
CA LEU A 160 -12.17 2.76 -10.77
C LEU A 160 -13.68 2.52 -10.64
N ARG A 161 -14.11 1.32 -10.98
CA ARG A 161 -15.47 0.87 -10.69
C ARG A 161 -15.48 -0.04 -9.47
N ALA A 162 -16.32 0.30 -8.50
CA ALA A 162 -16.61 -0.56 -7.36
C ALA A 162 -17.67 -1.60 -7.78
N VAL A 163 -17.33 -2.88 -7.67
CA VAL A 163 -18.25 -3.98 -8.02
C VAL A 163 -18.43 -4.92 -6.84
N LYS A 164 -19.62 -5.51 -6.76
CA LYS A 164 -19.90 -6.60 -5.83
C LYS A 164 -19.60 -7.92 -6.54
N GLN A 165 -18.48 -8.53 -6.18
CA GLN A 165 -18.02 -9.77 -6.79
C GLN A 165 -17.27 -10.60 -5.74
N GLU A 166 -17.72 -11.82 -5.50
CA GLU A 166 -17.00 -12.76 -4.65
C GLU A 166 -15.58 -12.97 -5.18
N THR A 167 -14.62 -12.68 -4.32
CA THR A 167 -13.21 -12.71 -4.64
C THR A 167 -12.44 -13.33 -3.49
N VAL A 168 -11.49 -14.20 -3.81
CA VAL A 168 -10.59 -14.79 -2.83
C VAL A 168 -9.25 -14.09 -2.92
N PHE A 169 -8.83 -13.47 -1.82
CA PHE A 169 -7.52 -12.89 -1.65
C PHE A 169 -6.60 -13.88 -0.94
N LYS A 170 -5.33 -13.89 -1.31
CA LYS A 170 -4.31 -14.71 -0.64
C LYS A 170 -3.17 -13.85 -0.12
N ASP A 171 -2.48 -14.37 0.87
CA ASP A 171 -1.24 -13.79 1.40
C ASP A 171 0.00 -14.62 1.00
N SER A 172 1.16 -14.20 1.49
CA SER A 172 2.44 -14.85 1.19
C SER A 172 2.59 -16.27 1.74
N GLU A 173 1.73 -16.67 2.67
CA GLU A 173 1.72 -18.01 3.29
C GLU A 173 0.62 -18.91 2.69
N GLY A 174 -0.20 -18.39 1.78
CA GLY A 174 -1.34 -19.10 1.20
C GLY A 174 -2.62 -19.03 2.05
N ASN A 175 -2.64 -18.23 3.13
CA ASN A 175 -3.89 -17.96 3.84
C ASN A 175 -4.87 -17.24 2.93
N ARG A 176 -6.14 -17.61 3.03
CA ARG A 176 -7.21 -17.13 2.15
C ARG A 176 -8.21 -16.29 2.93
N ARG A 177 -8.70 -15.21 2.29
CA ARG A 177 -9.84 -14.42 2.77
C ARG A 177 -10.78 -14.16 1.62
N SER A 178 -12.06 -14.45 1.83
CA SER A 178 -13.11 -14.11 0.88
C SER A 178 -13.63 -12.71 1.16
N GLY A 179 -13.99 -11.99 0.10
CA GLY A 179 -14.65 -10.70 0.17
C GLY A 179 -15.51 -10.48 -1.06
N ASP A 180 -16.41 -9.52 -1.01
CA ASP A 180 -17.36 -9.24 -2.09
C ASP A 180 -17.21 -7.83 -2.69
N ARG A 181 -16.23 -7.05 -2.20
CA ARG A 181 -15.93 -5.68 -2.68
C ARG A 181 -14.68 -5.69 -3.55
N LEU A 182 -14.83 -5.35 -4.81
CA LEU A 182 -13.71 -5.31 -5.77
C LEU A 182 -13.66 -3.96 -6.48
N LEU A 183 -12.48 -3.38 -6.56
CA LEU A 183 -12.17 -2.22 -7.38
C LEU A 183 -11.59 -2.69 -8.70
N VAL A 184 -12.20 -2.28 -9.78
CA VAL A 184 -11.80 -2.64 -11.14
C VAL A 184 -11.36 -1.39 -11.88
N PRO A 185 -10.08 -1.33 -12.36
CA PRO A 185 -9.66 -0.23 -13.22
C PRO A 185 -10.44 -0.21 -14.52
N GLU A 186 -11.02 0.92 -14.86
CA GLU A 186 -11.75 1.10 -16.12
C GLU A 186 -10.98 1.94 -17.14
N MET A 187 -10.28 2.97 -16.65
CA MET A 187 -9.51 3.84 -17.50
C MET A 187 -8.34 4.44 -16.72
N THR A 188 -7.20 4.56 -17.36
CA THR A 188 -6.07 5.35 -16.86
C THR A 188 -5.67 6.40 -17.89
N ILE A 189 -5.56 7.63 -17.44
CA ILE A 189 -5.08 8.78 -18.20
C ILE A 189 -3.74 9.16 -17.59
N LEU A 190 -2.74 9.34 -18.41
CA LEU A 190 -1.41 9.83 -18.06
C LEU A 190 -1.04 10.99 -18.97
N ASP A 191 -0.70 12.13 -18.41
CA ASP A 191 -0.39 13.35 -19.15
C ASP A 191 -1.47 13.69 -20.20
N GLY A 192 -2.74 13.59 -19.79
CA GLY A 192 -3.90 13.87 -20.64
C GLY A 192 -4.20 12.81 -21.71
N LYS A 193 -3.44 11.72 -21.79
CA LYS A 193 -3.62 10.65 -22.76
C LYS A 193 -4.19 9.40 -22.10
N ILE A 194 -5.17 8.76 -22.74
CA ILE A 194 -5.67 7.46 -22.30
C ILE A 194 -4.58 6.43 -22.57
N VAL A 195 -4.04 5.81 -21.52
CA VAL A 195 -3.02 4.76 -21.60
C VAL A 195 -3.57 3.38 -21.29
N TYR A 196 -4.75 3.31 -20.68
CA TYR A 196 -5.48 2.08 -20.43
C TYR A 196 -6.98 2.36 -20.48
N PHE A 197 -7.73 1.46 -21.08
CA PHE A 197 -9.20 1.46 -21.06
C PHE A 197 -9.71 0.01 -21.07
N GLN A 198 -10.52 -0.35 -20.07
CA GLN A 198 -11.14 -1.67 -20.01
C GLN A 198 -12.20 -1.78 -21.11
N GLY A 199 -12.07 -2.76 -22.00
CA GLY A 199 -12.93 -2.90 -23.18
C GLY A 199 -12.51 -1.95 -24.31
N TRP A 200 -11.21 -1.64 -24.38
CA TRP A 200 -10.63 -0.91 -25.51
C TRP A 200 -11.15 -1.52 -26.83
N PRO A 201 -12.00 -0.80 -27.56
CA PRO A 201 -12.49 -1.35 -28.82
C PRO A 201 -11.31 -1.43 -29.79
N GLU A 202 -11.30 -2.47 -30.62
CA GLU A 202 -10.33 -2.63 -31.72
C GLU A 202 -10.26 -1.43 -32.69
N PHE A 203 -11.10 -0.41 -32.47
CA PHE A 203 -11.23 0.80 -33.30
C PHE A 203 -10.22 1.92 -33.00
N LEU A 204 -9.36 1.77 -31.99
CA LEU A 204 -8.36 2.78 -31.64
C LEU A 204 -6.91 2.31 -31.84
N ALA A 205 -6.73 1.22 -32.57
CA ALA A 205 -5.43 0.73 -33.01
C ALA A 205 -4.95 1.43 -34.30
#